data_00348522934281aaf19d6336ba348d05
#
_entry.id   00348522934281aaf19d6336ba348d05
#
_cell.length_a   1.000
_cell.length_b   1.000
_cell.length_c   1.000
_cell.angle_alpha   90.00
_cell.angle_beta   90.00
_cell.angle_gamma   90.00
#
_symmetry.space_group_name_H-M   'P 1'
#
loop_
_entity.id
_entity.type
_entity.pdbx_description
1 polymer ?
#
loop_
_entity_poly.entity_id
_entity_poly.type
_entity_poly.pdbx_seq_one_letter_code
_entity_poly.pdbx_strand_id
1 'polypeptide(L)'
;MLFLDSSTIIAYSEERPDVVEYVEDNGQLFTSAICVYEVVSGEMWASGKSAHVVRAGFSGVQAIELNEEIALEAARMQTQLRRDGDEMAVRDLLIGATARTTGAELVVADSDFETDHLRDLMTVTNLDADD
;
A
#
# COMPACT_ATOMS: atom_id res chain seq x y z
N MET A 1 0.07 9.49 9.97
CA MET A 1 -0.74 8.44 9.29
C MET A 1 0.07 7.81 8.18
N LEU A 2 0.19 6.52 8.23
CA LEU A 2 0.82 5.76 7.15
C LEU A 2 -0.20 4.85 6.47
N PHE A 3 -0.07 4.72 5.17
CA PHE A 3 -0.81 3.76 4.38
C PHE A 3 0.18 2.70 3.89
N LEU A 4 -0.01 1.46 4.33
CA LEU A 4 0.92 0.36 4.04
C LEU A 4 0.40 -0.45 2.86
N ASP A 5 1.21 -0.63 1.83
CA ASP A 5 0.87 -1.57 0.77
C ASP A 5 1.18 -3.01 1.21
N SER A 6 0.87 -4.00 0.38
CA SER A 6 1.06 -5.39 0.72
C SER A 6 2.54 -5.73 0.98
N SER A 7 3.48 -5.15 0.22
CA SER A 7 4.91 -5.41 0.42
C SER A 7 5.38 -4.93 1.80
N THR A 8 4.89 -3.80 2.26
CA THR A 8 5.24 -3.27 3.58
C THR A 8 4.63 -4.10 4.70
N ILE A 9 3.36 -4.52 4.56
CA ILE A 9 2.72 -5.41 5.56
C ILE A 9 3.50 -6.71 5.68
N ILE A 10 3.88 -7.32 4.55
CA ILE A 10 4.65 -8.56 4.54
C ILE A 10 6.00 -8.36 5.23
N ALA A 11 6.75 -7.30 4.87
CA ALA A 11 8.04 -7.00 5.47
C ALA A 11 7.91 -6.75 6.98
N TYR A 12 6.84 -6.08 7.41
CA TYR A 12 6.57 -5.86 8.83
C TYR A 12 6.32 -7.18 9.55
N SER A 13 5.52 -8.08 8.95
CA SER A 13 5.22 -9.39 9.55
C SER A 13 6.44 -10.31 9.60
N GLU A 14 7.40 -10.11 8.71
CA GLU A 14 8.69 -10.82 8.71
C GLU A 14 9.70 -10.17 9.67
N GLU A 15 9.28 -9.16 10.41
CA GLU A 15 10.08 -8.45 11.40
C GLU A 15 11.36 -7.83 10.83
N ARG A 16 11.27 -7.33 9.60
CA ARG A 16 12.38 -6.60 8.98
C ARG A 16 12.64 -5.30 9.77
N PRO A 17 13.84 -5.15 10.39
CA PRO A 17 14.07 -4.10 11.41
C PRO A 17 13.82 -2.67 10.94
N ASP A 18 14.23 -2.33 9.72
CA ASP A 18 14.04 -0.99 9.16
C ASP A 18 12.55 -0.66 8.95
N VAL A 19 11.76 -1.65 8.53
CA VAL A 19 10.33 -1.49 8.31
C VAL A 19 9.60 -1.41 9.65
N VAL A 20 9.92 -2.28 10.60
CA VAL A 20 9.32 -2.28 11.94
C VAL A 20 9.56 -0.93 12.63
N GLU A 21 10.78 -0.43 12.59
CA GLU A 21 11.11 0.87 13.17
C GLU A 21 10.31 2.01 12.53
N TYR A 22 10.24 2.03 11.20
CA TYR A 22 9.51 3.07 10.49
C TYR A 22 8.02 3.07 10.80
N VAL A 23 7.42 1.88 10.84
CA VAL A 23 5.97 1.71 11.03
C VAL A 23 5.57 1.97 12.49
N GLU A 24 6.33 1.45 13.45
CA GLU A 24 5.98 1.57 14.87
C GLU A 24 6.06 3.00 15.41
N ASP A 25 6.89 3.84 14.81
CA ASP A 25 7.00 5.24 15.21
C ASP A 25 5.82 6.09 14.75
N ASN A 26 4.88 5.52 13.97
CA ASN A 26 3.74 6.24 13.42
C ASN A 26 2.43 5.66 13.96
N GLY A 27 1.54 6.52 14.45
CA GLY A 27 0.38 6.10 15.24
C GLY A 27 -0.70 5.37 14.45
N GLN A 28 -1.23 5.97 13.38
CA GLN A 28 -2.36 5.40 12.62
C GLN A 28 -1.87 4.72 11.36
N LEU A 29 -2.29 3.47 11.19
CA LEU A 29 -1.91 2.63 10.05
C LEU A 29 -3.14 2.23 9.25
N PHE A 30 -3.07 2.43 7.95
CA PHE A 30 -4.13 2.10 7.00
C PHE A 30 -3.59 1.21 5.89
N THR A 31 -4.50 0.52 5.23
CA THR A 31 -4.22 -0.21 3.99
C THR A 31 -5.48 -0.26 3.14
N SER A 32 -5.42 -0.84 1.95
CA SER A 32 -6.60 -1.04 1.13
C SER A 32 -7.11 -2.47 1.27
N ALA A 33 -8.40 -2.67 0.97
CA ALA A 33 -8.97 -4.01 0.88
C ALA A 33 -8.23 -4.88 -0.14
N ILE A 34 -7.68 -4.27 -1.19
CA ILE A 34 -6.86 -4.97 -2.19
C ILE A 34 -5.62 -5.56 -1.54
N CYS A 35 -4.92 -4.78 -0.72
CA CYS A 35 -3.72 -5.24 -0.03
C CYS A 35 -4.05 -6.31 1.01
N VAL A 36 -5.18 -6.19 1.69
CA VAL A 36 -5.65 -7.24 2.62
C VAL A 36 -5.81 -8.57 1.86
N TYR A 37 -6.47 -8.54 0.70
CA TYR A 37 -6.62 -9.74 -0.12
C TYR A 37 -5.26 -10.35 -0.47
N GLU A 38 -4.33 -9.54 -0.92
CA GLU A 38 -3.02 -10.03 -1.36
C GLU A 38 -2.23 -10.67 -0.22
N VAL A 39 -2.18 -10.01 0.93
CA VAL A 39 -1.44 -10.54 2.10
C VAL A 39 -2.10 -11.81 2.62
N VAL A 40 -3.42 -11.79 2.78
CA VAL A 40 -4.17 -12.93 3.31
C VAL A 40 -4.08 -14.13 2.36
N SER A 41 -4.33 -13.91 1.07
CA SER A 41 -4.27 -14.98 0.07
C SER A 41 -2.89 -15.63 0.01
N GLY A 42 -1.83 -14.82 0.00
CA GLY A 42 -0.46 -15.32 -0.05
C GLY A 42 -0.10 -16.16 1.17
N GLU A 43 -0.44 -15.70 2.36
CA GLU A 43 -0.12 -16.42 3.60
C GLU A 43 -0.97 -17.68 3.77
N MET A 44 -2.23 -17.65 3.39
CA MET A 44 -3.07 -18.85 3.39
C MET A 44 -2.47 -19.95 2.51
N TRP A 45 -1.99 -19.58 1.34
CA TRP A 45 -1.33 -20.52 0.42
C TRP A 45 -0.05 -21.09 1.04
N ALA A 46 0.76 -20.24 1.67
CA ALA A 46 2.06 -20.65 2.21
C ALA A 46 1.95 -21.46 3.52
N SER A 47 1.00 -21.11 4.41
CA SER A 47 0.93 -21.66 5.77
C SER A 47 -0.27 -22.58 6.01
N GLY A 48 -1.30 -22.53 5.19
CA GLY A 48 -2.54 -23.26 5.41
C GLY A 48 -3.44 -22.67 6.50
N LYS A 49 -3.10 -21.50 7.05
CA LYS A 49 -3.92 -20.82 8.05
C LYS A 49 -5.22 -20.30 7.42
N SER A 50 -6.25 -20.09 8.26
CA SER A 50 -7.51 -19.52 7.79
C SER A 50 -7.36 -18.00 7.54
N ALA A 51 -8.27 -17.45 6.73
CA ALA A 51 -8.26 -16.02 6.40
C ALA A 51 -8.33 -15.15 7.66
N HIS A 52 -9.21 -15.47 8.61
CA HIS A 52 -9.35 -14.68 9.83
C HIS A 52 -8.10 -14.72 10.72
N VAL A 53 -7.42 -15.87 10.77
CA VAL A 53 -6.17 -16.00 11.54
C VAL A 53 -5.07 -15.12 10.92
N VAL A 54 -4.93 -15.18 9.61
CA VAL A 54 -3.93 -14.35 8.91
C VAL A 54 -4.25 -12.86 9.12
N ARG A 55 -5.50 -12.47 8.93
CA ARG A 55 -5.92 -11.06 9.09
C ARG A 55 -5.65 -10.55 10.51
N ALA A 56 -5.87 -11.39 11.53
CA ALA A 56 -5.61 -11.01 12.92
C ALA A 56 -4.14 -10.67 13.16
N GLY A 57 -3.23 -11.21 12.36
CA GLY A 57 -1.79 -10.93 12.46
C GLY A 57 -1.40 -9.49 12.15
N PHE A 58 -2.28 -8.73 11.47
CA PHE A 58 -2.07 -7.29 11.24
C PHE A 58 -3.33 -6.48 11.55
N SER A 59 -4.01 -6.85 12.65
CA SER A 59 -5.27 -6.22 13.07
C SER A 59 -5.12 -4.74 13.42
N GLY A 60 -3.91 -4.27 13.73
CA GLY A 60 -3.64 -2.84 13.99
C GLY A 60 -3.67 -1.97 12.74
N VAL A 61 -3.79 -2.56 11.55
CA VAL A 61 -3.84 -1.83 10.29
C VAL A 61 -5.30 -1.79 9.82
N GLN A 62 -5.86 -0.59 9.72
CA GLN A 62 -7.26 -0.41 9.29
C GLN A 62 -7.37 -0.52 7.78
N ALA A 63 -8.27 -1.37 7.28
CA ALA A 63 -8.52 -1.51 5.85
C ALA A 63 -9.54 -0.47 5.38
N ILE A 64 -9.23 0.16 4.25
CA ILE A 64 -10.12 1.11 3.57
C ILE A 64 -10.76 0.38 2.40
N GLU A 65 -12.09 0.42 2.34
CA GLU A 65 -12.84 -0.22 1.27
C GLU A 65 -12.68 0.54 -0.05
N LEU A 66 -12.61 -0.21 -1.15
CA LEU A 66 -12.63 0.36 -2.48
C LEU A 66 -14.05 0.83 -2.80
N ASN A 67 -14.19 2.07 -3.25
CA ASN A 67 -15.48 2.67 -3.57
C ASN A 67 -15.38 3.54 -4.82
N GLU A 68 -16.52 4.10 -5.25
CA GLU A 68 -16.58 4.93 -6.45
C GLU A 68 -15.74 6.19 -6.33
N GLU A 69 -15.71 6.82 -5.15
CA GLU A 69 -14.89 8.02 -4.93
C GLU A 69 -13.41 7.74 -5.17
N ILE A 70 -12.92 6.61 -4.69
CA ILE A 70 -11.53 6.17 -4.93
C ILE A 70 -11.31 5.90 -6.42
N ALA A 71 -12.28 5.27 -7.09
CA ALA A 71 -12.19 5.01 -8.53
C ALA A 71 -12.09 6.31 -9.33
N LEU A 72 -12.88 7.33 -8.98
CA LEU A 72 -12.80 8.63 -9.63
C LEU A 72 -11.48 9.32 -9.38
N GLU A 73 -10.95 9.24 -8.16
CA GLU A 73 -9.63 9.78 -7.84
C GLU A 73 -8.54 9.08 -8.65
N ALA A 74 -8.60 7.75 -8.76
CA ALA A 74 -7.67 6.98 -9.56
C ALA A 74 -7.71 7.42 -11.03
N ALA A 75 -8.91 7.67 -11.57
CA ALA A 75 -9.05 8.13 -12.95
C ALA A 75 -8.40 9.50 -13.16
N ARG A 76 -8.58 10.43 -12.21
CA ARG A 76 -7.92 11.74 -12.27
C ARG A 76 -6.40 11.62 -12.23
N MET A 77 -5.88 10.77 -11.34
CA MET A 77 -4.45 10.51 -11.23
C MET A 77 -3.88 9.91 -12.52
N GLN A 78 -4.57 8.90 -13.07
CA GLN A 78 -4.11 8.24 -14.29
C GLN A 78 -4.06 9.19 -15.48
N THR A 79 -5.02 10.10 -15.58
CA THR A 79 -5.02 11.12 -16.63
C THR A 79 -3.77 11.98 -16.55
N GLN A 80 -3.40 12.40 -15.35
CA GLN A 80 -2.19 13.19 -15.17
C GLN A 80 -0.93 12.37 -15.46
N LEU A 81 -0.87 11.13 -14.99
CA LEU A 81 0.27 10.25 -15.23
C LEU A 81 0.45 9.96 -16.73
N ARG A 82 -0.64 9.76 -17.46
CA ARG A 82 -0.59 9.56 -18.92
C ARG A 82 -0.02 10.78 -19.64
N ARG A 83 -0.36 11.98 -19.18
CA ARG A 83 0.21 13.22 -19.75
C ARG A 83 1.71 13.30 -19.55
N ASP A 84 2.20 12.73 -18.44
CA ASP A 84 3.62 12.68 -18.11
C ASP A 84 4.32 11.46 -18.72
N GLY A 85 3.60 10.64 -19.49
CA GLY A 85 4.16 9.45 -20.13
C GLY A 85 4.43 8.30 -19.15
N ASP A 86 3.74 8.28 -18.00
CA ASP A 86 4.03 7.34 -16.91
C ASP A 86 2.76 6.65 -16.40
N GLU A 87 2.01 6.04 -17.30
CA GLU A 87 0.79 5.30 -16.94
C GLU A 87 1.10 4.19 -15.95
N MET A 88 0.28 4.07 -14.90
CA MET A 88 0.42 3.03 -13.88
C MET A 88 -0.50 1.85 -14.14
N ALA A 89 -0.10 0.66 -13.67
CA ALA A 89 -0.98 -0.49 -13.60
C ALA A 89 -2.16 -0.18 -12.68
N VAL A 90 -3.34 -0.67 -13.04
CA VAL A 90 -4.60 -0.35 -12.34
C VAL A 90 -4.53 -0.70 -10.85
N ARG A 91 -3.96 -1.87 -10.51
CA ARG A 91 -3.83 -2.29 -9.11
C ARG A 91 -3.06 -1.25 -8.28
N ASP A 92 -1.88 -0.87 -8.72
CA ASP A 92 -1.03 0.08 -7.99
C ASP A 92 -1.66 1.46 -7.96
N LEU A 93 -2.33 1.84 -9.05
CA LEU A 93 -3.04 3.10 -9.13
C LEU A 93 -4.18 3.18 -8.10
N LEU A 94 -4.98 2.12 -7.97
CA LEU A 94 -6.09 2.07 -7.00
C LEU A 94 -5.57 2.11 -5.56
N ILE A 95 -4.45 1.44 -5.29
CA ILE A 95 -3.79 1.49 -3.98
C ILE A 95 -3.32 2.92 -3.68
N GLY A 96 -2.65 3.56 -4.63
CA GLY A 96 -2.20 4.94 -4.49
C GLY A 96 -3.35 5.92 -4.30
N ALA A 97 -4.43 5.75 -5.05
CA ALA A 97 -5.62 6.60 -4.94
C ALA A 97 -6.29 6.44 -3.56
N THR A 98 -6.33 5.23 -3.03
CA THR A 98 -6.86 4.97 -1.68
C THR A 98 -6.03 5.72 -0.63
N ALA A 99 -4.71 5.62 -0.72
CA ALA A 99 -3.82 6.35 0.18
C ALA A 99 -4.04 7.86 0.08
N ARG A 100 -4.15 8.38 -1.14
CA ARG A 100 -4.33 9.80 -1.36
C ARG A 100 -5.64 10.33 -0.76
N THR A 101 -6.73 9.57 -0.89
CA THR A 101 -8.03 9.99 -0.33
C THR A 101 -8.03 10.03 1.20
N THR A 102 -7.19 9.23 1.84
CA THR A 102 -7.05 9.26 3.31
C THR A 102 -6.10 10.37 3.79
N GLY A 103 -5.32 10.97 2.88
CA GLY A 103 -4.30 11.93 3.25
C GLY A 103 -3.07 11.32 3.90
N ALA A 104 -2.94 10.01 3.90
CA ALA A 104 -1.81 9.30 4.51
C ALA A 104 -0.63 9.20 3.55
N GLU A 105 0.56 9.07 4.12
CA GLU A 105 1.78 8.77 3.36
C GLU A 105 1.74 7.32 2.89
N LEU A 106 1.92 7.06 1.59
CA LEU A 106 2.02 5.71 1.05
C LEU A 106 3.42 5.16 1.32
N VAL A 107 3.49 4.03 2.03
CA VAL A 107 4.75 3.34 2.33
C VAL A 107 4.78 2.02 1.58
N VAL A 108 5.79 1.86 0.73
CA VAL A 108 6.04 0.62 -0.01
C VAL A 108 7.41 0.07 0.37
N ALA A 109 7.60 -1.25 0.20
CA ALA A 109 8.86 -1.92 0.41
C ALA A 109 9.12 -2.84 -0.78
N ASP A 110 9.20 -2.24 -1.96
CA ASP A 110 9.31 -2.92 -3.25
C ASP A 110 10.22 -2.09 -4.17
N SER A 111 11.42 -2.60 -4.44
CA SER A 111 12.40 -1.90 -5.28
C SER A 111 11.92 -1.68 -6.71
N ASP A 112 10.95 -2.48 -7.17
CA ASP A 112 10.41 -2.37 -8.52
C ASP A 112 9.24 -1.37 -8.61
N PHE A 113 8.78 -0.84 -7.48
CA PHE A 113 7.69 0.13 -7.47
C PHE A 113 8.19 1.48 -8.00
N GLU A 114 7.65 1.92 -9.12
CA GLU A 114 8.02 3.18 -9.74
C GLU A 114 7.20 4.32 -9.18
N THR A 115 7.88 5.32 -8.64
CA THR A 115 7.24 6.40 -7.89
C THR A 115 7.50 7.80 -8.41
N ASP A 116 8.30 7.96 -9.47
CA ASP A 116 8.78 9.29 -9.88
C ASP A 116 7.66 10.30 -10.11
N HIS A 117 6.72 9.99 -11.01
CA HIS A 117 5.59 10.89 -11.28
C HIS A 117 4.49 10.77 -10.22
N LEU A 118 4.39 9.63 -9.54
CA LEU A 118 3.42 9.48 -8.45
C LEU A 118 3.77 10.43 -7.30
N ARG A 119 5.04 10.66 -7.04
CA ARG A 119 5.50 11.59 -6.00
C ARG A 119 5.10 13.04 -6.26
N ASP A 120 4.82 13.38 -7.51
CA ASP A 120 4.29 14.70 -7.85
C ASP A 120 2.83 14.86 -7.40
N LEU A 121 2.13 13.75 -7.17
CA LEU A 121 0.70 13.72 -6.83
C LEU A 121 0.45 13.47 -5.34
N MET A 122 1.37 12.79 -4.66
CA MET A 122 1.18 12.40 -3.27
C MET A 122 2.51 12.04 -2.60
N THR A 123 2.50 11.92 -1.28
CA THR A 123 3.69 11.52 -0.52
C THR A 123 3.86 10.00 -0.58
N VAL A 124 5.00 9.56 -1.10
CA VAL A 124 5.37 8.15 -1.22
C VAL A 124 6.76 7.93 -0.63
N THR A 125 6.89 6.92 0.22
CA THR A 125 8.17 6.48 0.76
C THR A 125 8.39 5.03 0.38
N ASN A 126 9.51 4.75 -0.28
CA ASN A 126 9.88 3.37 -0.63
C ASN A 126 11.07 2.95 0.24
N LEU A 127 10.84 2.01 1.16
CA LEU A 127 11.87 1.53 2.09
C LEU A 127 12.90 0.61 1.43
N ASP A 128 12.64 0.17 0.20
CA ASP A 128 13.55 -0.63 -0.62
C ASP A 128 14.18 0.15 -1.77
N ALA A 129 13.95 1.46 -1.84
CA ALA A 129 14.52 2.25 -2.91
C ALA A 129 16.05 2.25 -2.84
N ASP A 130 16.69 2.02 -3.97
CA ASP A 130 18.13 2.22 -4.09
C ASP A 130 18.44 3.71 -4.12
N ASP A 131 19.37 4.11 -3.30
CA ASP A 131 19.84 5.50 -3.26
C ASP A 131 20.81 5.80 -4.42
#